data_94caaddd55c5a237a2c6f24907b94910
#
_entry.id   94caaddd55c5a237a2c6f24907b94910
#
_cell.length_a   1.000
_cell.length_b   1.000
_cell.length_c   1.000
_cell.angle_alpha   90.00
_cell.angle_beta   90.00
_cell.angle_gamma   90.00
#
_symmetry.space_group_name_H-M   'P 1'
#
loop_
_entity.id
_entity.type
_entity.pdbx_description
1 polymer ?
#
loop_
_entity_poly.entity_id
_entity_poly.type
_entity_poly.pdbx_seq_one_letter_code
_entity_poly.pdbx_strand_id
1 'polypeptide(L)'
;MARGGRYGYDNSVSAACRQNPALCAALSGKELAEVGIMVASVGSALQVLDNLTRGSIEQALAECADLARSEVLLRYPTTFTGPIPNSNECNEWTVDAQGNSVTWAMRLGTEMHEVAAQCAQKQLDTLRPGGFSVESRYRYDSRTGRWKQVSPEEERALVESGNQGELRGSLKPDVVLHTGDPSNVLAIYDFKFPCVITDDYKALTKWDTYPTGHPYQGMTQKQMYRKLLGLNDLSGQNIARIVPRWGVVP
;
A
#
# COMPACT_ATOMS: atom_id res chain seq x y z
N MET A 1 10.27 34.32 -32.38
CA MET A 1 8.91 33.75 -32.27
C MET A 1 9.04 32.26 -32.05
N ALA A 2 8.96 31.79 -30.82
CA ALA A 2 9.04 30.39 -30.46
C ALA A 2 7.63 29.84 -30.21
N ARG A 3 7.21 28.83 -30.99
CA ARG A 3 5.92 28.16 -30.84
C ARG A 3 6.05 27.13 -29.70
N GLY A 4 5.35 27.35 -28.61
CA GLY A 4 5.19 26.37 -27.54
C GLY A 4 4.29 25.22 -28.00
N GLY A 5 4.82 24.03 -28.06
CA GLY A 5 4.04 22.82 -28.27
C GLY A 5 3.32 22.45 -26.99
N ARG A 6 1.98 22.45 -27.02
CA ARG A 6 1.14 21.87 -25.96
C ARG A 6 1.18 20.34 -26.12
N TYR A 7 1.76 19.66 -25.20
CA TYR A 7 1.56 18.22 -25.04
C TYR A 7 0.19 17.99 -24.42
N GLY A 8 -0.83 17.76 -25.25
CA GLY A 8 -2.13 17.25 -24.80
C GLY A 8 -2.03 15.75 -24.62
N TYR A 9 -2.24 15.24 -23.41
CA TYR A 9 -2.48 13.82 -23.21
C TYR A 9 -3.84 13.47 -23.83
N ASP A 10 -3.82 12.64 -24.87
CA ASP A 10 -5.02 12.08 -25.46
C ASP A 10 -5.51 10.90 -24.61
N ASN A 11 -6.46 11.17 -23.72
CA ASN A 11 -7.12 10.19 -22.86
C ASN A 11 -8.27 9.45 -23.57
N SER A 12 -8.30 9.42 -24.90
CA SER A 12 -9.34 8.72 -25.63
C SER A 12 -9.16 7.21 -25.53
N VAL A 13 -10.29 6.48 -25.50
CA VAL A 13 -10.32 5.00 -25.53
C VAL A 13 -9.52 4.46 -26.74
N SER A 14 -9.46 5.23 -27.84
CA SER A 14 -8.67 4.93 -29.03
C SER A 14 -7.15 4.96 -28.82
N ALA A 15 -6.63 5.74 -27.87
CA ALA A 15 -5.19 5.75 -27.53
C ALA A 15 -4.80 4.51 -26.72
N ALA A 16 -5.64 4.15 -25.75
CA ALA A 16 -5.46 2.91 -24.99
C ALA A 16 -5.54 1.66 -25.88
N CYS A 17 -6.43 1.68 -26.87
CA CYS A 17 -6.59 0.60 -27.84
C CYS A 17 -5.40 0.40 -28.78
N ARG A 18 -4.70 1.45 -29.14
CA ARG A 18 -3.47 1.36 -29.93
C ARG A 18 -2.31 0.73 -29.18
N GLN A 19 -2.30 0.87 -27.85
CA GLN A 19 -1.26 0.31 -26.99
C GLN A 19 -1.52 -1.14 -26.58
N ASN A 20 -2.78 -1.58 -26.57
CA ASN A 20 -3.14 -2.96 -26.24
C ASN A 20 -4.33 -3.46 -27.10
N PRO A 21 -4.05 -3.99 -28.32
CA PRO A 21 -5.09 -4.48 -29.24
C PRO A 21 -5.96 -5.60 -28.67
N ALA A 22 -5.40 -6.43 -27.78
CA ALA A 22 -6.13 -7.54 -27.15
C ALA A 22 -7.21 -7.04 -26.17
N LEU A 23 -6.93 -5.94 -25.46
CA LEU A 23 -7.91 -5.31 -24.57
C LEU A 23 -9.08 -4.71 -25.36
N CYS A 24 -8.83 -4.19 -26.56
CA CYS A 24 -9.86 -3.61 -27.41
C CYS A 24 -10.69 -4.61 -28.16
N ALA A 25 -10.15 -5.75 -28.52
CA ALA A 25 -10.93 -6.85 -29.06
C ALA A 25 -11.94 -7.37 -28.03
N ALA A 26 -11.59 -7.32 -26.73
CA ALA A 26 -12.50 -7.65 -25.64
C ALA A 26 -13.61 -6.59 -25.40
N LEU A 27 -13.33 -5.31 -25.72
CA LEU A 27 -14.29 -4.22 -25.50
C LEU A 27 -15.20 -3.93 -26.71
N SER A 28 -14.87 -4.40 -27.92
CA SER A 28 -15.54 -4.04 -29.17
C SER A 28 -16.50 -5.06 -29.75
N GLY A 29 -16.78 -6.15 -29.11
CA GLY A 29 -17.51 -7.15 -29.79
C GLY A 29 -18.47 -8.07 -29.10
N LYS A 30 -19.73 -7.74 -29.10
CA LYS A 30 -20.92 -8.59 -29.06
C LYS A 30 -21.51 -8.95 -27.69
N GLU A 31 -22.68 -8.41 -27.56
CA GLU A 31 -23.82 -8.72 -26.68
C GLU A 31 -23.81 -10.03 -25.89
N LEU A 32 -23.88 -9.88 -24.58
CA LEU A 32 -24.79 -10.55 -23.61
C LEU A 32 -24.87 -12.09 -23.46
N ALA A 33 -24.12 -12.87 -24.19
CA ALA A 33 -23.93 -14.29 -23.81
C ALA A 33 -22.73 -14.51 -22.88
N GLU A 34 -22.03 -13.44 -22.47
CA GLU A 34 -20.63 -13.47 -22.00
C GLU A 34 -20.42 -13.06 -20.54
N VAL A 35 -21.46 -12.95 -19.72
CA VAL A 35 -21.26 -12.69 -18.27
C VAL A 35 -20.39 -13.80 -17.65
N GLY A 36 -20.54 -15.03 -18.09
CA GLY A 36 -19.72 -16.16 -17.64
C GLY A 36 -18.26 -16.10 -18.14
N ILE A 37 -18.03 -15.57 -19.36
CA ILE A 37 -16.69 -15.48 -19.97
C ILE A 37 -15.94 -14.25 -19.42
N MET A 38 -16.64 -13.15 -19.12
CA MET A 38 -16.02 -11.99 -18.50
C MET A 38 -15.52 -12.27 -17.08
N VAL A 39 -16.25 -13.06 -16.28
CA VAL A 39 -15.80 -13.47 -14.95
C VAL A 39 -14.54 -14.34 -15.03
N ALA A 40 -14.46 -15.24 -16.01
CA ALA A 40 -13.28 -16.07 -16.24
C ALA A 40 -12.08 -15.24 -16.74
N SER A 41 -12.28 -14.23 -17.59
CA SER A 41 -11.20 -13.37 -18.09
C SER A 41 -10.68 -12.40 -17.04
N VAL A 42 -11.54 -11.88 -16.18
CA VAL A 42 -11.12 -11.05 -15.02
C VAL A 42 -10.34 -11.88 -14.01
N GLY A 43 -10.79 -13.11 -13.72
CA GLY A 43 -10.06 -14.02 -12.83
C GLY A 43 -8.66 -14.35 -13.35
N SER A 44 -8.50 -14.57 -14.66
CA SER A 44 -7.19 -14.82 -15.28
C SER A 44 -6.28 -13.59 -15.26
N ALA A 45 -6.82 -12.40 -15.50
CA ALA A 45 -6.06 -11.15 -15.46
C ALA A 45 -5.57 -10.81 -14.04
N LEU A 46 -6.33 -11.15 -13.01
CA LEU A 46 -5.94 -10.93 -11.62
C LEU A 46 -4.83 -11.89 -11.14
N GLN A 47 -4.65 -13.03 -11.78
CA GLN A 47 -3.58 -13.97 -11.46
C GLN A 47 -2.19 -13.50 -11.89
N VAL A 48 -2.12 -12.55 -12.81
CA VAL A 48 -0.85 -12.00 -13.32
C VAL A 48 -0.73 -10.54 -12.92
N LEU A 49 0.40 -10.18 -12.36
CA LEU A 49 0.81 -8.81 -12.14
C LEU A 49 1.94 -8.51 -13.14
N ASP A 50 1.56 -8.07 -14.34
CA ASP A 50 2.54 -7.66 -15.36
C ASP A 50 3.26 -6.35 -14.98
N ASN A 51 4.38 -6.09 -15.64
CA ASN A 51 5.22 -4.94 -15.32
C ASN A 51 4.55 -3.59 -15.57
N LEU A 52 3.64 -3.48 -16.54
CA LEU A 52 2.94 -2.23 -16.85
C LEU A 52 1.90 -1.92 -15.77
N THR A 53 1.08 -2.91 -15.42
CA THR A 53 0.10 -2.79 -14.33
C THR A 53 0.80 -2.49 -13.01
N ARG A 54 1.91 -3.18 -12.72
CA ARG A 54 2.72 -2.92 -11.54
C ARG A 54 3.22 -1.47 -11.53
N GLY A 55 3.83 -1.00 -12.61
CA GLY A 55 4.35 0.36 -12.71
C GLY A 55 3.27 1.42 -12.48
N SER A 56 2.08 1.24 -13.04
CA SER A 56 0.95 2.14 -12.84
C SER A 56 0.47 2.17 -11.38
N ILE A 57 0.42 1.00 -10.73
CA ILE A 57 0.07 0.88 -9.31
C ILE A 57 1.13 1.56 -8.44
N GLU A 58 2.41 1.27 -8.67
CA GLU A 58 3.52 1.83 -7.92
C GLU A 58 3.58 3.36 -8.03
N GLN A 59 3.32 3.90 -9.22
CA GLN A 59 3.19 5.34 -9.42
C GLN A 59 2.03 5.92 -8.63
N ALA A 60 0.84 5.31 -8.70
CA ALA A 60 -0.33 5.78 -7.96
C ALA A 60 -0.11 5.73 -6.44
N LEU A 61 0.56 4.70 -5.92
CA LEU A 61 0.90 4.62 -4.49
C LEU A 61 1.93 5.68 -4.09
N ALA A 62 2.91 6.00 -4.95
CA ALA A 62 3.86 7.08 -4.70
C ALA A 62 3.15 8.44 -4.64
N GLU A 63 2.24 8.70 -5.57
CA GLU A 63 1.40 9.91 -5.56
C GLU A 63 0.52 10.00 -4.31
N CYS A 64 -0.02 8.87 -3.82
CA CYS A 64 -0.75 8.82 -2.56
C CYS A 64 0.13 9.15 -1.35
N ALA A 65 1.38 8.72 -1.33
CA ALA A 65 2.31 9.06 -0.26
C ALA A 65 2.66 10.56 -0.26
N ASP A 66 2.90 11.15 -1.42
CA ASP A 66 3.18 12.58 -1.56
C ASP A 66 1.96 13.44 -1.18
N LEU A 67 0.77 13.03 -1.60
CA LEU A 67 -0.49 13.66 -1.21
C LEU A 67 -0.68 13.63 0.31
N ALA A 68 -0.52 12.46 0.92
CA ALA A 68 -0.71 12.27 2.36
C ALA A 68 0.22 13.17 3.17
N ARG A 69 1.50 13.21 2.79
CA ARG A 69 2.46 14.11 3.44
C ARG A 69 2.05 15.57 3.32
N SER A 70 1.70 16.00 2.12
CA SER A 70 1.35 17.39 1.86
C SER A 70 0.08 17.79 2.60
N GLU A 71 -0.96 16.97 2.53
CA GLU A 71 -2.24 17.24 3.17
C GLU A 71 -2.13 17.31 4.69
N VAL A 72 -1.43 16.35 5.30
CA VAL A 72 -1.28 16.32 6.76
C VAL A 72 -0.45 17.51 7.26
N LEU A 73 0.66 17.84 6.60
CA LEU A 73 1.46 19.01 7.02
C LEU A 73 0.69 20.33 6.89
N LEU A 74 -0.19 20.45 5.90
CA LEU A 74 -1.06 21.63 5.75
C LEU A 74 -2.09 21.79 6.88
N ARG A 75 -2.38 20.76 7.65
CA ARG A 75 -3.22 20.85 8.86
C ARG A 75 -2.52 21.57 10.01
N TYR A 76 -1.19 21.70 9.94
CA TYR A 76 -0.32 22.26 11.00
C TYR A 76 0.54 23.45 10.52
N PRO A 77 -0.06 24.49 9.90
CA PRO A 77 0.69 25.53 9.19
C PRO A 77 1.55 26.42 10.10
N THR A 78 1.25 26.48 11.39
CA THR A 78 1.95 27.34 12.37
C THR A 78 2.56 26.55 13.53
N THR A 79 2.54 25.22 13.47
CA THR A 79 3.01 24.36 14.56
C THR A 79 4.51 24.23 14.57
N PHE A 80 5.12 24.21 13.39
CA PHE A 80 6.55 24.01 13.21
C PHE A 80 7.23 25.30 12.77
N THR A 81 8.53 25.41 12.99
CA THR A 81 9.33 26.60 12.61
C THR A 81 9.46 26.73 11.08
N GLY A 82 9.27 25.64 10.35
CA GLY A 82 9.33 25.59 8.90
C GLY A 82 8.12 24.83 8.31
N PRO A 83 8.03 24.73 6.98
CA PRO A 83 6.96 23.97 6.31
C PRO A 83 7.04 22.47 6.58
N ILE A 84 8.15 22.00 7.15
CA ILE A 84 8.42 20.61 7.49
C ILE A 84 9.07 20.61 8.86
N PRO A 85 8.65 19.73 9.80
CA PRO A 85 9.24 19.64 11.12
C PRO A 85 10.72 19.25 11.06
N ASN A 86 11.51 19.81 11.93
CA ASN A 86 12.91 19.41 12.16
C ASN A 86 12.99 18.25 13.18
N SER A 87 14.19 17.69 13.39
CA SER A 87 14.39 16.54 14.28
C SER A 87 13.96 16.80 15.73
N ASN A 88 14.11 18.01 16.24
CA ASN A 88 13.71 18.34 17.61
C ASN A 88 12.18 18.35 17.71
N GLU A 89 11.52 19.06 16.78
CA GLU A 89 10.07 19.13 16.69
C GLU A 89 9.43 17.75 16.52
N CYS A 90 10.04 16.87 15.72
CA CYS A 90 9.57 15.48 15.56
C CYS A 90 9.53 14.69 16.89
N ASN A 91 10.42 15.01 17.81
CA ASN A 91 10.53 14.34 19.11
C ASN A 91 9.71 15.01 20.22
N GLU A 92 9.15 16.20 19.98
CA GLU A 92 8.29 16.88 20.94
C GLU A 92 6.98 16.10 21.16
N TRP A 93 6.51 16.15 22.39
CA TRP A 93 5.27 15.50 22.78
C TRP A 93 4.05 16.32 22.36
N THR A 94 3.05 15.62 21.89
CA THR A 94 1.73 16.15 21.52
C THR A 94 0.65 15.16 21.93
N VAL A 95 -0.59 15.41 21.54
CA VAL A 95 -1.74 14.54 21.82
C VAL A 95 -2.34 14.08 20.50
N ASP A 96 -2.59 12.80 20.34
CA ASP A 96 -3.28 12.26 19.17
C ASP A 96 -4.80 12.53 19.21
N ALA A 97 -5.52 12.11 18.18
CA ALA A 97 -6.98 12.28 18.08
C ALA A 97 -7.75 11.52 19.19
N GLN A 98 -7.16 10.53 19.81
CA GLN A 98 -7.72 9.71 20.88
C GLN A 98 -7.36 10.25 22.30
N GLY A 99 -6.57 11.33 22.36
CA GLY A 99 -6.12 11.93 23.63
C GLY A 99 -4.87 11.29 24.23
N ASN A 100 -4.19 10.39 23.50
CA ASN A 100 -2.95 9.77 23.99
C ASN A 100 -1.76 10.70 23.80
N SER A 101 -0.82 10.68 24.73
CA SER A 101 0.45 11.39 24.60
C SER A 101 1.35 10.63 23.63
N VAL A 102 1.73 11.28 22.53
CA VAL A 102 2.58 10.74 21.46
C VAL A 102 3.58 11.80 21.01
N THR A 103 4.64 11.42 20.29
CA THR A 103 5.50 12.39 19.63
C THR A 103 4.89 12.91 18.33
N TRP A 104 5.33 14.08 17.86
CA TRP A 104 4.91 14.59 16.55
C TRP A 104 5.23 13.60 15.43
N ALA A 105 6.36 12.90 15.49
CA ALA A 105 6.70 11.86 14.52
C ALA A 105 5.64 10.75 14.46
N MET A 106 5.16 10.30 15.62
CA MET A 106 4.11 9.26 15.70
C MET A 106 2.76 9.77 15.19
N ARG A 107 2.37 10.97 15.63
CA ARG A 107 1.10 11.58 15.23
C ARG A 107 1.03 11.81 13.72
N LEU A 108 2.02 12.51 13.17
CA LEU A 108 2.09 12.79 11.73
C LEU A 108 2.14 11.49 10.91
N GLY A 109 2.93 10.51 11.36
CA GLY A 109 3.01 9.20 10.71
C GLY A 109 1.64 8.52 10.63
N THR A 110 0.91 8.46 11.74
CA THR A 110 -0.44 7.86 11.79
C THR A 110 -1.41 8.58 10.87
N GLU A 111 -1.48 9.91 10.94
CA GLU A 111 -2.38 10.69 10.09
C GLU A 111 -2.02 10.55 8.59
N MET A 112 -0.73 10.49 8.24
CA MET A 112 -0.29 10.26 6.86
C MET A 112 -0.65 8.86 6.37
N HIS A 113 -0.54 7.83 7.20
CA HIS A 113 -0.99 6.47 6.86
C HIS A 113 -2.49 6.44 6.56
N GLU A 114 -3.32 7.10 7.36
CA GLU A 114 -4.77 7.18 7.13
C GLU A 114 -5.11 7.81 5.78
N VAL A 115 -4.48 8.94 5.45
CA VAL A 115 -4.69 9.62 4.15
C VAL A 115 -4.17 8.77 2.99
N ALA A 116 -2.99 8.17 3.12
CA ALA A 116 -2.40 7.32 2.09
C ALA A 116 -3.25 6.06 1.84
N ALA A 117 -3.79 5.44 2.89
CA ALA A 117 -4.66 4.27 2.79
C ALA A 117 -5.96 4.59 2.05
N GLN A 118 -6.61 5.73 2.36
CA GLN A 118 -7.81 6.17 1.65
C GLN A 118 -7.53 6.47 0.18
N CYS A 119 -6.41 7.13 -0.13
CA CYS A 119 -5.97 7.39 -1.49
C CYS A 119 -5.68 6.08 -2.23
N ALA A 120 -4.91 5.16 -1.63
CA ALA A 120 -4.57 3.86 -2.21
C ALA A 120 -5.82 3.03 -2.51
N GLN A 121 -6.79 2.98 -1.58
CA GLN A 121 -8.07 2.31 -1.81
C GLN A 121 -8.75 2.83 -3.07
N LYS A 122 -8.90 4.15 -3.19
CA LYS A 122 -9.56 4.79 -4.33
C LYS A 122 -8.84 4.53 -5.67
N GLN A 123 -7.51 4.59 -5.67
CA GLN A 123 -6.72 4.35 -6.87
C GLN A 123 -6.79 2.89 -7.31
N LEU A 124 -6.66 1.97 -6.35
CA LEU A 124 -6.65 0.54 -6.62
C LEU A 124 -8.02 -0.02 -6.98
N ASP A 125 -9.12 0.58 -6.52
CA ASP A 125 -10.47 0.26 -6.98
C ASP A 125 -10.60 0.42 -8.50
N THR A 126 -9.84 1.34 -9.09
CA THR A 126 -9.80 1.57 -10.54
C THR A 126 -8.75 0.72 -11.25
N LEU A 127 -7.53 0.65 -10.69
CA LEU A 127 -6.38 0.01 -11.35
C LEU A 127 -6.40 -1.52 -11.24
N ARG A 128 -6.96 -2.06 -10.16
CA ARG A 128 -6.97 -3.50 -9.87
C ARG A 128 -8.19 -3.92 -9.06
N PRO A 129 -9.41 -3.76 -9.58
CA PRO A 129 -10.63 -4.07 -8.86
C PRO A 129 -10.68 -5.52 -8.39
N GLY A 130 -10.90 -5.75 -7.10
CA GLY A 130 -10.97 -7.08 -6.48
C GLY A 130 -9.63 -7.83 -6.36
N GLY A 131 -8.50 -7.21 -6.71
CA GLY A 131 -7.17 -7.82 -6.66
C GLY A 131 -6.23 -7.18 -5.64
N PHE A 132 -6.74 -6.50 -4.62
CA PHE A 132 -5.95 -5.85 -3.60
C PHE A 132 -6.65 -5.81 -2.24
N SER A 133 -5.88 -5.53 -1.20
CA SER A 133 -6.36 -5.23 0.15
C SER A 133 -5.52 -4.09 0.73
N VAL A 134 -6.18 -3.13 1.39
CA VAL A 134 -5.54 -2.02 2.10
C VAL A 134 -5.67 -2.24 3.59
N GLU A 135 -4.58 -2.05 4.35
CA GLU A 135 -4.51 -2.21 5.81
C GLU A 135 -5.11 -3.51 6.36
N SER A 136 -5.12 -4.55 5.55
CA SER A 136 -5.67 -5.84 5.94
C SER A 136 -4.71 -6.62 6.81
N ARG A 137 -5.27 -7.28 7.82
CA ARG A 137 -4.50 -8.10 8.74
C ARG A 137 -4.39 -9.54 8.23
N TYR A 138 -3.22 -10.14 8.43
CA TYR A 138 -2.92 -11.52 8.07
C TYR A 138 -2.43 -12.29 9.30
N ARG A 139 -3.01 -13.44 9.57
CA ARG A 139 -2.63 -14.34 10.66
C ARG A 139 -2.12 -15.66 10.10
N TYR A 140 -1.03 -16.16 10.68
CA TYR A 140 -0.52 -17.47 10.34
C TYR A 140 -1.36 -18.57 11.02
N ASP A 141 -1.93 -19.46 10.22
CA ASP A 141 -2.65 -20.63 10.69
C ASP A 141 -1.66 -21.81 10.76
N SER A 142 -1.21 -22.16 11.96
CA SER A 142 -0.25 -23.24 12.17
C SER A 142 -0.80 -24.62 11.79
N ARG A 143 -2.12 -24.79 11.77
CA ARG A 143 -2.76 -26.06 11.37
C ARG A 143 -2.66 -26.30 9.87
N THR A 144 -2.79 -25.27 9.07
CA THR A 144 -2.73 -25.35 7.60
C THR A 144 -1.36 -24.96 7.05
N GLY A 145 -0.48 -24.38 7.86
CA GLY A 145 0.82 -23.85 7.42
C GLY A 145 0.70 -22.63 6.49
N ARG A 146 -0.42 -21.92 6.52
CA ARG A 146 -0.71 -20.82 5.59
C ARG A 146 -1.08 -19.53 6.32
N TRP A 147 -0.80 -18.43 5.68
CA TRP A 147 -1.32 -17.14 6.07
C TRP A 147 -2.74 -16.97 5.56
N LYS A 148 -3.61 -16.41 6.41
CA LYS A 148 -4.98 -16.06 6.06
C LYS A 148 -5.25 -14.62 6.42
N GLN A 149 -6.00 -13.95 5.57
CA GLN A 149 -6.56 -12.65 5.91
C GLN A 149 -7.55 -12.81 7.07
N VAL A 150 -7.44 -11.94 8.04
CA VAL A 150 -8.44 -11.74 9.10
C VAL A 150 -9.45 -10.73 8.57
N SER A 151 -10.72 -11.09 8.51
CA SER A 151 -11.72 -10.14 8.02
C SER A 151 -11.91 -8.98 9.01
N PRO A 152 -12.34 -7.80 8.55
CA PRO A 152 -12.63 -6.67 9.44
C PRO A 152 -13.67 -7.03 10.54
N GLU A 153 -14.62 -7.91 10.21
CA GLU A 153 -15.64 -8.40 11.15
C GLU A 153 -15.01 -9.31 12.21
N GLU A 154 -14.11 -10.22 11.80
CA GLU A 154 -13.38 -11.09 12.72
C GLU A 154 -12.48 -10.27 13.64
N GLU A 155 -11.72 -9.30 13.09
CA GLU A 155 -10.86 -8.41 13.87
C GLU A 155 -11.70 -7.63 14.91
N ARG A 156 -12.81 -7.06 14.49
CA ARG A 156 -13.73 -6.34 15.39
C ARG A 156 -14.28 -7.23 16.49
N ALA A 157 -14.74 -8.42 16.14
CA ALA A 157 -15.28 -9.38 17.12
C ALA A 157 -14.23 -9.78 18.17
N LEU A 158 -12.96 -9.98 17.76
CA LEU A 158 -11.88 -10.29 18.68
C LEU A 158 -11.57 -9.12 19.63
N VAL A 159 -11.63 -7.88 19.15
CA VAL A 159 -11.43 -6.68 19.98
C VAL A 159 -12.59 -6.49 20.96
N GLU A 160 -13.84 -6.57 20.50
CA GLU A 160 -15.04 -6.38 21.31
C GLU A 160 -15.21 -7.46 22.38
N SER A 161 -14.79 -8.71 22.09
CA SER A 161 -14.80 -9.81 23.06
C SER A 161 -13.62 -9.82 24.03
N GLY A 162 -12.69 -8.86 23.93
CA GLY A 162 -11.47 -8.82 24.74
C GLY A 162 -10.41 -9.86 24.35
N ASN A 163 -10.60 -10.56 23.22
CA ASN A 163 -9.69 -11.60 22.72
C ASN A 163 -8.64 -11.06 21.72
N GLN A 164 -8.35 -9.77 21.75
CA GLN A 164 -7.36 -9.13 20.89
C GLN A 164 -5.97 -9.77 20.96
N GLY A 165 -5.67 -10.52 22.04
CA GLY A 165 -4.45 -11.32 22.14
C GLY A 165 -4.27 -12.35 21.03
N GLU A 166 -5.36 -12.82 20.41
CA GLU A 166 -5.31 -13.73 19.26
C GLU A 166 -4.77 -13.05 17.97
N LEU A 167 -4.76 -11.72 17.92
CA LEU A 167 -4.15 -10.96 16.84
C LEU A 167 -2.63 -10.82 17.01
N ARG A 168 -2.09 -11.28 18.15
CA ARG A 168 -0.65 -11.20 18.40
C ARG A 168 0.13 -12.04 17.37
N GLY A 169 1.11 -11.42 16.73
CA GLY A 169 1.88 -12.05 15.66
C GLY A 169 1.18 -12.06 14.31
N SER A 170 0.07 -11.34 14.14
CA SER A 170 -0.45 -11.04 12.82
C SER A 170 0.39 -9.95 12.14
N LEU A 171 0.36 -9.93 10.81
CA LEU A 171 0.98 -8.89 9.99
C LEU A 171 -0.12 -7.97 9.45
N LYS A 172 0.16 -6.69 9.37
CA LYS A 172 -0.77 -5.69 8.79
C LYS A 172 -0.01 -4.83 7.78
N PRO A 173 0.23 -5.34 6.55
CA PRO A 173 0.79 -4.54 5.47
C PRO A 173 -0.17 -3.42 5.05
N ASP A 174 0.38 -2.29 4.61
CA ASP A 174 -0.47 -1.16 4.17
C ASP A 174 -1.22 -1.50 2.89
N VAL A 175 -0.55 -2.10 1.90
CA VAL A 175 -1.17 -2.54 0.64
C VAL A 175 -0.68 -3.93 0.28
N VAL A 176 -1.62 -4.81 -0.05
CA VAL A 176 -1.37 -6.16 -0.57
C VAL A 176 -2.05 -6.31 -1.91
N LEU A 177 -1.32 -6.70 -2.95
CA LEU A 177 -1.88 -7.12 -4.22
C LEU A 177 -2.01 -8.64 -4.22
N HIS A 178 -3.14 -9.15 -4.70
CA HIS A 178 -3.45 -10.58 -4.73
C HIS A 178 -4.18 -11.00 -6.01
N THR A 179 -4.42 -12.28 -6.18
CA THR A 179 -5.06 -12.87 -7.38
C THR A 179 -6.59 -12.80 -7.39
N GLY A 180 -7.19 -11.98 -6.52
CA GLY A 180 -8.63 -12.03 -6.21
C GLY A 180 -8.91 -12.87 -4.95
N ASP A 181 -8.03 -13.79 -4.59
CA ASP A 181 -8.00 -14.46 -3.28
C ASP A 181 -6.93 -13.77 -2.41
N PRO A 182 -7.29 -13.13 -1.30
CA PRO A 182 -6.35 -12.46 -0.41
C PRO A 182 -5.25 -13.36 0.16
N SER A 183 -5.44 -14.68 0.16
CA SER A 183 -4.42 -15.65 0.58
C SER A 183 -3.34 -15.88 -0.48
N ASN A 184 -3.58 -15.49 -1.73
CA ASN A 184 -2.64 -15.61 -2.84
C ASN A 184 -1.99 -14.27 -3.15
N VAL A 185 -1.04 -13.88 -2.29
CA VAL A 185 -0.35 -12.59 -2.34
C VAL A 185 0.64 -12.54 -3.50
N LEU A 186 0.62 -11.44 -4.26
CA LEU A 186 1.50 -11.19 -5.41
C LEU A 186 2.55 -10.12 -5.12
N ALA A 187 2.18 -9.07 -4.38
CA ALA A 187 3.09 -8.01 -3.97
C ALA A 187 2.61 -7.35 -2.68
N ILE A 188 3.54 -6.74 -1.95
CA ILE A 188 3.30 -6.03 -0.70
C ILE A 188 3.98 -4.67 -0.78
N TYR A 189 3.24 -3.62 -0.43
CA TYR A 189 3.77 -2.27 -0.30
C TYR A 189 3.49 -1.74 1.10
N ASP A 190 4.46 -1.02 1.63
CA ASP A 190 4.43 -0.49 2.99
C ASP A 190 4.82 0.99 2.96
N PHE A 191 3.89 1.87 3.31
CA PHE A 191 4.14 3.30 3.36
C PHE A 191 5.12 3.63 4.49
N LYS A 192 6.04 4.53 4.23
CA LYS A 192 6.95 5.04 5.24
C LYS A 192 6.99 6.58 5.20
N PHE A 193 6.60 7.17 6.30
CA PHE A 193 6.52 8.61 6.47
C PHE A 193 7.58 9.08 7.48
N PRO A 194 8.86 9.23 7.07
CA PRO A 194 9.86 9.80 7.97
C PRO A 194 9.46 11.24 8.31
N CYS A 195 9.45 11.57 9.61
CA CYS A 195 9.07 12.90 10.07
C CYS A 195 10.03 13.95 9.49
N VAL A 196 11.32 13.68 9.53
CA VAL A 196 12.34 14.52 8.87
C VAL A 196 12.61 13.97 7.48
N ILE A 197 12.65 14.87 6.48
CA ILE A 197 13.10 14.48 5.14
C ILE A 197 14.59 14.17 5.19
N THR A 198 14.96 13.01 4.67
CA THR A 198 16.36 12.60 4.53
C THR A 198 16.66 12.28 3.09
N ASP A 199 17.87 12.64 2.66
CA ASP A 199 18.43 12.23 1.37
C ASP A 199 19.34 10.99 1.52
N ASP A 200 19.41 10.41 2.72
CA ASP A 200 20.15 9.18 2.97
C ASP A 200 19.35 7.96 2.50
N TYR A 201 19.66 7.52 1.28
CA TYR A 201 19.05 6.33 0.68
C TYR A 201 19.19 5.08 1.53
N LYS A 202 20.30 4.94 2.30
CA LYS A 202 20.46 3.77 3.19
C LYS A 202 19.47 3.79 4.34
N ALA A 203 19.16 4.97 4.89
CA ALA A 203 18.12 5.08 5.90
C ALA A 203 16.74 4.71 5.33
N LEU A 204 16.46 5.11 4.08
CA LEU A 204 15.18 4.80 3.42
C LEU A 204 15.03 3.30 3.10
N THR A 205 16.12 2.60 2.80
CA THR A 205 16.09 1.15 2.47
C THR A 205 16.17 0.25 3.69
N LYS A 206 16.47 0.78 4.87
CA LYS A 206 16.59 -0.01 6.10
C LYS A 206 15.22 -0.38 6.64
N TRP A 207 14.90 -1.68 6.61
CA TRP A 207 13.68 -2.22 7.21
C TRP A 207 13.81 -2.36 8.72
N ASP A 208 12.74 -1.99 9.43
CA ASP A 208 12.70 -2.06 10.88
C ASP A 208 12.74 -3.50 11.37
N THR A 209 13.45 -3.70 12.48
CA THR A 209 13.55 -4.99 13.17
C THR A 209 12.54 -5.03 14.30
N TYR A 210 11.83 -6.12 14.44
CA TYR A 210 10.88 -6.29 15.53
C TYR A 210 11.60 -6.29 16.89
N PRO A 211 11.09 -5.50 17.86
CA PRO A 211 11.75 -5.31 19.15
C PRO A 211 11.70 -6.56 20.03
N THR A 212 12.48 -6.52 21.12
CA THR A 212 12.45 -7.55 22.17
C THR A 212 11.04 -7.73 22.73
N GLY A 213 10.63 -8.98 22.93
CA GLY A 213 9.29 -9.33 23.41
C GLY A 213 8.22 -9.45 22.30
N HIS A 214 8.54 -9.06 21.07
CA HIS A 214 7.66 -9.32 19.93
C HIS A 214 7.76 -10.77 19.46
N PRO A 215 6.67 -11.44 18.97
CA PRO A 215 6.71 -12.80 18.44
C PRO A 215 7.78 -13.04 17.36
N TYR A 216 8.15 -11.97 16.63
CA TYR A 216 9.15 -11.98 15.56
C TYR A 216 10.43 -11.24 15.92
N GLN A 217 10.76 -11.17 17.20
CA GLN A 217 11.97 -10.51 17.70
C GLN A 217 13.20 -10.85 16.86
N GLY A 218 13.96 -9.83 16.47
CA GLY A 218 15.18 -9.97 15.68
C GLY A 218 14.98 -10.20 14.19
N MET A 219 13.75 -10.40 13.72
CA MET A 219 13.42 -10.42 12.30
C MET A 219 13.05 -9.01 11.82
N THR A 220 13.30 -8.73 10.55
CA THR A 220 12.82 -7.49 9.93
C THR A 220 11.39 -7.65 9.43
N GLN A 221 10.68 -6.54 9.30
CA GLN A 221 9.34 -6.49 8.70
C GLN A 221 9.35 -7.11 7.29
N LYS A 222 10.37 -6.80 6.46
CA LYS A 222 10.54 -7.40 5.12
C LYS A 222 10.65 -8.93 5.16
N GLN A 223 11.39 -9.49 6.13
CA GLN A 223 11.51 -10.94 6.29
C GLN A 223 10.16 -11.59 6.61
N MET A 224 9.31 -10.91 7.39
CA MET A 224 7.97 -11.42 7.70
C MET A 224 7.03 -11.28 6.50
N TYR A 225 7.11 -10.20 5.74
CA TYR A 225 6.36 -10.06 4.50
C TYR A 225 6.74 -11.10 3.44
N ARG A 226 8.03 -11.51 3.39
CA ARG A 226 8.45 -12.66 2.55
C ARG A 226 7.75 -13.96 2.94
N LYS A 227 7.55 -14.19 4.22
CA LYS A 227 6.80 -15.38 4.68
C LYS A 227 5.32 -15.32 4.25
N LEU A 228 4.73 -14.13 4.24
CA LEU A 228 3.36 -13.93 3.76
C LEU A 228 3.25 -14.17 2.25
N LEU A 229 4.22 -13.68 1.46
CA LEU A 229 4.29 -13.91 0.00
C LEU A 229 4.55 -15.38 -0.35
N GLY A 230 5.25 -16.11 0.52
CA GLY A 230 5.62 -17.49 0.26
C GLY A 230 6.52 -17.64 -0.99
N LEU A 231 6.16 -18.56 -1.89
CA LEU A 231 6.94 -18.82 -3.11
C LEU A 231 6.85 -17.73 -4.18
N ASN A 232 5.96 -16.75 -4.02
CA ASN A 232 5.76 -15.69 -5.01
C ASN A 232 6.85 -14.60 -4.98
N ASP A 233 7.80 -14.65 -4.03
CA ASP A 233 8.91 -13.69 -3.91
C ASP A 233 10.24 -14.25 -4.44
N LEU A 234 10.24 -14.95 -5.55
CA LEU A 234 11.46 -15.51 -6.15
C LEU A 234 12.46 -14.43 -6.59
N SER A 235 11.99 -13.25 -6.96
CA SER A 235 12.81 -12.12 -7.41
C SER A 235 13.25 -11.17 -6.29
N GLY A 236 12.64 -11.23 -5.10
CA GLY A 236 12.82 -10.26 -4.02
C GLY A 236 12.26 -8.85 -4.34
N GLN A 237 11.57 -8.68 -5.47
CA GLN A 237 11.05 -7.41 -5.96
C GLN A 237 9.58 -7.17 -5.59
N ASN A 238 8.95 -8.16 -4.98
CA ASN A 238 7.51 -8.11 -4.68
C ASN A 238 7.20 -7.47 -3.32
N ILE A 239 8.22 -6.94 -2.64
CA ILE A 239 8.06 -6.21 -1.38
C ILE A 239 8.84 -4.91 -1.48
N ALA A 240 8.13 -3.80 -1.40
CA ALA A 240 8.73 -2.47 -1.46
C ALA A 240 8.10 -1.53 -0.43
N ARG A 241 8.83 -0.47 -0.11
CA ARG A 241 8.33 0.69 0.62
C ARG A 241 7.88 1.75 -0.35
N ILE A 242 6.90 2.52 0.06
CA ILE A 242 6.50 3.74 -0.64
C ILE A 242 6.84 4.92 0.26
N VAL A 243 7.74 5.77 -0.21
CA VAL A 243 8.27 6.89 0.57
C VAL A 243 7.99 8.20 -0.17
N PRO A 244 7.40 9.21 0.47
CA PRO A 244 7.17 10.51 -0.17
C PRO A 244 8.46 11.07 -0.80
N ARG A 245 8.35 11.63 -2.01
CA ARG A 245 9.43 12.16 -2.85
C ARG A 245 10.38 11.12 -3.45
N TRP A 246 10.47 9.93 -2.88
CA TRP A 246 11.34 8.85 -3.37
C TRP A 246 10.58 7.78 -4.16
N GLY A 247 9.26 7.72 -4.00
CA GLY A 247 8.43 6.70 -4.64
C GLY A 247 8.70 5.31 -4.08
N VAL A 248 8.91 4.35 -4.97
CA VAL A 248 9.13 2.94 -4.62
C VAL A 248 10.58 2.70 -4.22
N VAL A 249 10.78 2.17 -3.01
CA VAL A 249 12.09 1.86 -2.43
C VAL A 249 12.11 0.37 -2.03
N PRO A 250 13.08 -0.44 -2.48
CA PRO A 250 13.14 -1.88 -2.26
C PRO A 250 13.40 -2.31 -0.81
#